data_a6f684f7a0d2ae27eba0e206f0c567c9
#
_entry.id   a6f684f7a0d2ae27eba0e206f0c567c9
#
_cell.length_a   1.000
_cell.length_b   1.000
_cell.length_c   1.000
_cell.angle_alpha   90.00
_cell.angle_beta   90.00
_cell.angle_gamma   90.00
#
_symmetry.space_group_name_H-M   'P 1'
#
loop_
_entity.id
_entity.type
_entity.pdbx_description
1 polymer ?
#
loop_
_entity_poly.entity_id
_entity_poly.type
_entity_poly.pdbx_seq_one_letter_code
_entity_poly.pdbx_strand_id
1 'polypeptide(L)'
;MNAPRIAAIVYGPGDGIDALLAEFVARVKLRGVAVAGLVQVDTGDDSCIVGDMSLRDVATDRLISICQDLGPNATSCRLDPQGLAQAAGLLREALERNPALVVLNKFGKVEIEGGGLVDEIGICVTRDIPLAIGVPQRFLAAWDVFADGMDVQLPATIEALEGWWAG
;
A
#
# COMPACT_ATOMS: atom_id res chain seq x y z
N MET A 1 -26.93 3.11 -3.97
CA MET A 1 -25.54 3.50 -4.31
C MET A 1 -24.57 2.65 -3.51
N ASN A 2 -23.64 2.05 -4.21
CA ASN A 2 -22.61 1.29 -3.50
C ASN A 2 -21.64 2.24 -2.81
N ALA A 3 -21.16 1.83 -1.64
CA ALA A 3 -20.11 2.57 -0.94
C ALA A 3 -18.85 2.67 -1.81
N PRO A 4 -18.05 3.74 -1.67
CA PRO A 4 -16.79 3.82 -2.41
C PRO A 4 -15.92 2.59 -2.18
N ARG A 5 -15.39 2.05 -3.27
CA ARG A 5 -14.55 0.87 -3.23
C ARG A 5 -13.10 1.17 -2.85
N ILE A 6 -12.73 2.44 -2.75
CA ILE A 6 -11.39 2.86 -2.35
C ILE A 6 -11.48 3.46 -0.96
N ALA A 7 -10.71 2.90 -0.02
CA ALA A 7 -10.52 3.47 1.31
C ALA A 7 -9.11 4.04 1.40
N ALA A 8 -9.02 5.34 1.58
CA ALA A 8 -7.75 6.02 1.84
C ALA A 8 -7.57 6.14 3.35
N ILE A 9 -6.57 5.45 3.89
CA ILE A 9 -6.25 5.53 5.31
C ILE A 9 -5.27 6.67 5.50
N VAL A 10 -5.76 7.80 5.98
CA VAL A 10 -4.95 9.00 6.17
C VAL A 10 -4.19 8.87 7.49
N TYR A 11 -2.87 9.00 7.41
CA TYR A 11 -2.02 8.81 8.58
C TYR A 11 -0.89 9.83 8.65
N GLY A 12 -0.40 10.06 9.87
CA GLY A 12 0.76 10.88 10.15
C GLY A 12 1.87 10.10 10.85
N PRO A 13 2.97 10.79 11.19
CA PRO A 13 4.05 10.16 11.96
C PRO A 13 3.53 9.57 13.26
N GLY A 14 3.95 8.35 13.60
CA GLY A 14 3.55 7.69 14.83
C GLY A 14 2.24 6.93 14.79
N ASP A 15 1.50 6.96 13.67
CA ASP A 15 0.22 6.24 13.57
C ASP A 15 0.39 4.73 13.32
N GLY A 16 1.59 4.26 13.03
CA GLY A 16 1.86 2.84 12.87
C GLY A 16 1.15 2.20 11.68
N ILE A 17 1.13 2.88 10.55
CA ILE A 17 0.38 2.42 9.36
C ILE A 17 0.82 1.03 8.89
N ASP A 18 2.11 0.72 8.96
CA ASP A 18 2.60 -0.56 8.47
C ASP A 18 2.04 -1.72 9.30
N ALA A 19 2.08 -1.58 10.62
CA ALA A 19 1.51 -2.57 11.54
C ALA A 19 -0.01 -2.66 11.40
N LEU A 20 -0.68 -1.53 11.20
CA LEU A 20 -2.13 -1.48 11.03
C LEU A 20 -2.56 -2.25 9.78
N LEU A 21 -1.91 -1.99 8.65
CA LEU A 21 -2.26 -2.66 7.40
C LEU A 21 -1.92 -4.15 7.46
N ALA A 22 -0.80 -4.53 8.10
CA ALA A 22 -0.44 -5.92 8.29
C ALA A 22 -1.48 -6.66 9.15
N GLU A 23 -1.96 -6.02 10.22
CA GLU A 23 -3.03 -6.58 11.06
C GLU A 23 -4.33 -6.75 10.28
N PHE A 24 -4.72 -5.74 9.52
CA PHE A 24 -5.94 -5.81 8.71
C PHE A 24 -5.86 -6.96 7.70
N VAL A 25 -4.74 -7.08 6.99
CA VAL A 25 -4.51 -8.19 6.04
C VAL A 25 -4.63 -9.54 6.75
N ALA A 26 -3.99 -9.70 7.90
CA ALA A 26 -4.03 -10.94 8.65
C ALA A 26 -5.47 -11.31 9.04
N ARG A 27 -6.24 -10.36 9.51
CA ARG A 27 -7.65 -10.58 9.89
C ARG A 27 -8.51 -11.02 8.71
N VAL A 28 -8.35 -10.34 7.56
CA VAL A 28 -9.13 -10.65 6.36
C VAL A 28 -8.75 -12.01 5.81
N LYS A 29 -7.46 -12.37 5.81
CA LYS A 29 -7.00 -13.70 5.40
C LYS A 29 -7.56 -14.80 6.28
N LEU A 30 -7.64 -14.60 7.59
CA LEU A 30 -8.21 -15.57 8.52
C LEU A 30 -9.67 -15.87 8.23
N ARG A 31 -10.38 -14.95 7.59
CA ARG A 31 -11.77 -15.15 7.15
C ARG A 31 -11.89 -15.86 5.80
N GLY A 32 -10.77 -16.28 5.23
CA GLY A 32 -10.75 -16.99 3.95
C GLY A 32 -10.87 -16.10 2.73
N VAL A 33 -10.66 -14.79 2.88
CA VAL A 33 -10.77 -13.83 1.77
C VAL A 33 -9.47 -13.81 0.97
N ALA A 34 -9.57 -13.82 -0.35
CA ALA A 34 -8.42 -13.69 -1.24
C ALA A 34 -7.97 -12.24 -1.27
N VAL A 35 -6.82 -11.94 -0.66
CA VAL A 35 -6.25 -10.60 -0.55
C VAL A 35 -4.96 -10.54 -1.35
N ALA A 36 -4.81 -9.50 -2.13
CA ALA A 36 -3.56 -9.15 -2.81
C ALA A 36 -3.08 -7.80 -2.30
N GLY A 37 -1.86 -7.45 -2.62
CA GLY A 37 -1.33 -6.14 -2.29
C GLY A 37 0.14 -6.16 -1.94
N LEU A 38 0.61 -4.99 -1.52
CA LEU A 38 1.98 -4.77 -1.10
C LEU A 38 1.96 -3.97 0.20
N VAL A 39 2.51 -4.54 1.26
CA VAL A 39 2.55 -3.90 2.57
C VAL A 39 4.02 -3.72 2.96
N GLN A 40 4.36 -2.52 3.41
CA GLN A 40 5.72 -2.23 3.83
C GLN A 40 6.03 -2.98 5.13
N VAL A 41 7.18 -3.62 5.17
CA VAL A 41 7.69 -4.28 6.37
C VAL A 41 8.86 -3.44 6.86
N ASP A 42 8.71 -2.96 8.09
CA ASP A 42 9.78 -2.25 8.77
C ASP A 42 10.60 -3.28 9.55
N THR A 43 11.86 -3.43 9.19
CA THR A 43 12.76 -4.37 9.85
C THR A 43 13.45 -3.77 11.06
N GLY A 44 12.91 -2.68 11.62
CA GLY A 44 13.28 -2.24 12.95
C GLY A 44 14.10 -0.96 13.03
N ASP A 45 14.34 -0.27 11.95
CA ASP A 45 15.03 1.01 11.99
C ASP A 45 14.37 2.01 11.05
N ASP A 46 13.94 3.15 11.61
CA ASP A 46 13.35 4.25 10.84
C ASP A 46 14.36 4.90 9.89
N SER A 47 15.63 4.55 10.01
CA SER A 47 16.64 5.07 9.11
C SER A 47 16.82 4.11 7.94
N CYS A 48 16.44 4.54 6.76
CA CYS A 48 16.78 3.86 5.53
C CYS A 48 18.29 3.75 5.26
N ILE A 49 19.11 4.06 6.22
CA ILE A 49 20.56 4.13 6.04
C ILE A 49 21.16 2.74 5.80
N VAL A 50 20.43 1.67 6.10
CA VAL A 50 20.98 0.31 6.06
C VAL A 50 20.21 -0.64 5.13
N GLY A 51 19.40 -0.12 4.26
CA GLY A 51 18.84 -0.94 3.18
C GLY A 51 17.73 -1.92 3.57
N ASP A 52 17.01 -1.65 4.66
CA ASP A 52 16.04 -2.61 5.18
C ASP A 52 14.58 -2.31 4.88
N MET A 53 14.31 -1.39 3.93
CA MET A 53 12.93 -1.23 3.47
C MET A 53 12.57 -2.36 2.52
N SER A 54 11.54 -3.09 2.91
CA SER A 54 11.02 -4.18 2.09
C SER A 54 9.52 -4.08 1.97
N LEU A 55 9.01 -4.55 0.84
CA LEU A 55 7.58 -4.76 0.65
C LEU A 55 7.29 -6.26 0.78
N ARG A 56 6.20 -6.58 1.45
CA ARG A 56 5.68 -7.94 1.45
C ARG A 56 4.58 -8.05 0.41
N ASP A 57 4.72 -9.01 -0.50
CA ASP A 57 3.63 -9.36 -1.39
C ASP A 57 2.58 -10.14 -0.57
N VAL A 58 1.39 -9.55 -0.44
CA VAL A 58 0.35 -10.08 0.43
C VAL A 58 -0.11 -11.47 -0.02
N ALA A 59 -0.17 -11.71 -1.33
CA ALA A 59 -0.68 -12.97 -1.88
C ALA A 59 0.27 -14.15 -1.60
N THR A 60 1.59 -13.93 -1.64
CA THR A 60 2.58 -15.01 -1.52
C THR A 60 3.43 -14.93 -0.26
N ASP A 61 3.34 -13.85 0.52
CA ASP A 61 4.19 -13.51 1.66
C ASP A 61 5.67 -13.29 1.30
N ARG A 62 5.99 -13.15 0.02
CA ARG A 62 7.35 -12.91 -0.44
C ARG A 62 7.79 -11.49 -0.10
N LEU A 63 9.03 -11.36 0.40
CA LEU A 63 9.65 -10.08 0.71
C LEU A 63 10.47 -9.59 -0.47
N ILE A 64 10.33 -8.30 -0.82
CA ILE A 64 11.08 -7.68 -1.90
C ILE A 64 11.75 -6.43 -1.33
N SER A 65 13.08 -6.37 -1.41
CA SER A 65 13.82 -5.18 -1.01
C SER A 65 13.55 -4.04 -2.00
N ILE A 66 13.20 -2.88 -1.48
CA ILE A 66 12.97 -1.67 -2.27
C ILE A 66 13.94 -0.55 -1.90
N CYS A 67 14.97 -0.84 -1.13
CA CYS A 67 15.96 0.13 -0.73
C CYS A 67 17.26 -0.11 -1.50
N GLN A 68 17.78 0.94 -2.12
CA GLN A 68 19.03 0.88 -2.85
C GLN A 68 20.18 1.22 -1.92
N ASP A 69 21.18 0.32 -1.84
CA ASP A 69 22.40 0.55 -1.06
C ASP A 69 23.34 1.41 -1.89
N LEU A 70 23.54 2.66 -1.46
CA LEU A 70 24.45 3.61 -2.12
C LEU A 70 25.78 3.74 -1.41
N GLY A 71 26.08 2.85 -0.45
CA GLY A 71 27.32 2.84 0.30
C GLY A 71 27.25 3.61 1.63
N PRO A 72 28.34 3.56 2.42
CA PRO A 72 28.31 4.06 3.80
C PRO A 72 28.18 5.58 3.95
N ASN A 73 28.36 6.33 2.87
CA ASN A 73 28.25 7.79 2.88
C ASN A 73 26.90 8.29 2.40
N ALA A 74 25.95 7.41 2.10
CA ALA A 74 24.62 7.79 1.68
C ALA A 74 23.84 8.37 2.86
N THR A 75 23.33 9.59 2.71
CA THR A 75 22.59 10.30 3.76
C THR A 75 21.08 10.25 3.58
N SER A 76 20.59 9.64 2.50
CA SER A 76 19.17 9.55 2.20
C SER A 76 18.80 8.18 1.65
N CYS A 77 17.59 7.76 2.00
CA CYS A 77 16.95 6.58 1.43
C CYS A 77 16.69 6.80 -0.05
N ARG A 78 17.10 5.85 -0.86
CA ARG A 78 16.67 5.82 -2.26
C ARG A 78 15.93 4.52 -2.53
N LEU A 79 14.77 4.68 -3.16
CA LEU A 79 14.01 3.54 -3.62
C LEU A 79 14.75 2.86 -4.77
N ASP A 80 14.78 1.53 -4.75
CA ASP A 80 15.34 0.74 -5.83
C ASP A 80 14.25 0.56 -6.90
N PRO A 81 14.44 1.15 -8.11
CA PRO A 81 13.45 1.00 -9.17
C PRO A 81 13.23 -0.45 -9.61
N GLN A 82 14.27 -1.28 -9.54
CA GLN A 82 14.14 -2.70 -9.88
C GLN A 82 13.30 -3.45 -8.85
N GLY A 83 13.51 -3.17 -7.57
CA GLY A 83 12.70 -3.74 -6.49
C GLY A 83 11.25 -3.34 -6.61
N LEU A 84 10.98 -2.06 -6.89
CA LEU A 84 9.62 -1.58 -7.09
C LEU A 84 8.96 -2.23 -8.31
N ALA A 85 9.70 -2.39 -9.42
CA ALA A 85 9.17 -3.04 -10.61
C ALA A 85 8.87 -4.52 -10.36
N GLN A 86 9.72 -5.20 -9.60
CA GLN A 86 9.48 -6.59 -9.20
C GLN A 86 8.21 -6.70 -8.34
N ALA A 87 8.05 -5.81 -7.38
CA ALA A 87 6.86 -5.77 -6.53
C ALA A 87 5.59 -5.52 -7.34
N ALA A 88 5.64 -4.56 -8.26
CA ALA A 88 4.51 -4.27 -9.14
C ALA A 88 4.14 -5.47 -10.01
N GLY A 89 5.15 -6.20 -10.51
CA GLY A 89 4.94 -7.43 -11.28
C GLY A 89 4.21 -8.50 -10.49
N LEU A 90 4.60 -8.72 -9.23
CA LEU A 90 3.92 -9.67 -8.34
C LEU A 90 2.49 -9.24 -8.06
N LEU A 91 2.26 -7.95 -7.87
CA LEU A 91 0.90 -7.45 -7.66
C LEU A 91 0.04 -7.67 -8.91
N ARG A 92 0.58 -7.43 -10.11
CA ARG A 92 -0.15 -7.69 -11.36
C ARG A 92 -0.52 -9.17 -11.51
N GLU A 93 0.41 -10.07 -11.19
CA GLU A 93 0.11 -11.50 -11.21
C GLU A 93 -1.05 -11.85 -10.26
N ALA A 94 -1.03 -11.27 -9.06
CA ALA A 94 -2.10 -11.46 -8.10
C ALA A 94 -3.43 -10.90 -8.60
N LEU A 95 -3.41 -9.74 -9.27
CA LEU A 95 -4.61 -9.13 -9.83
C LEU A 95 -5.25 -9.99 -10.93
N GLU A 96 -4.45 -10.76 -11.67
CA GLU A 96 -4.98 -11.70 -12.67
C GLU A 96 -5.87 -12.80 -12.04
N ARG A 97 -5.70 -13.04 -10.75
CA ARG A 97 -6.51 -14.03 -10.01
C ARG A 97 -7.78 -13.45 -9.41
N ASN A 98 -8.11 -12.21 -9.73
CA ASN A 98 -9.31 -11.49 -9.25
C ASN A 98 -9.45 -11.54 -7.72
N PRO A 99 -8.54 -10.91 -6.97
CA PRO A 99 -8.65 -10.88 -5.51
C PRO A 99 -9.92 -10.13 -5.08
N ALA A 100 -10.42 -10.46 -3.90
CA ALA A 100 -11.58 -9.79 -3.32
C ALA A 100 -11.22 -8.45 -2.69
N LEU A 101 -9.94 -8.24 -2.38
CA LEU A 101 -9.45 -7.01 -1.74
C LEU A 101 -7.99 -6.81 -2.10
N VAL A 102 -7.61 -5.55 -2.32
CA VAL A 102 -6.21 -5.16 -2.50
C VAL A 102 -5.85 -4.17 -1.40
N VAL A 103 -4.69 -4.38 -0.77
CA VAL A 103 -4.16 -3.49 0.27
C VAL A 103 -2.80 -2.98 -0.19
N LEU A 104 -2.65 -1.66 -0.24
CA LEU A 104 -1.41 -1.03 -0.67
C LEU A 104 -0.87 -0.07 0.40
N ASN A 105 0.39 -0.15 0.66
CA ASN A 105 1.11 0.77 1.53
C ASN A 105 2.14 1.49 0.68
N LYS A 106 1.87 2.53 0.10
CA LYS A 106 1.26 3.80 0.34
C LYS A 106 1.18 4.60 -0.96
N PHE A 107 0.39 5.63 -0.97
CA PHE A 107 0.42 6.65 -2.02
C PHE A 107 1.54 7.63 -1.70
N GLY A 108 2.66 7.49 -2.37
CA GLY A 108 3.86 8.25 -2.10
C GLY A 108 4.26 9.18 -3.24
N LYS A 109 5.47 9.73 -3.13
CA LYS A 109 5.99 10.68 -4.11
C LYS A 109 6.05 10.10 -5.52
N VAL A 110 6.40 8.82 -5.65
CA VAL A 110 6.50 8.16 -6.97
C VAL A 110 5.14 8.12 -7.64
N GLU A 111 4.09 7.81 -6.90
CA GLU A 111 2.71 7.77 -7.40
C GLU A 111 2.21 9.16 -7.77
N ILE A 112 2.57 10.19 -6.99
CA ILE A 112 2.23 11.58 -7.31
C ILE A 112 2.83 12.00 -8.65
N GLU A 113 4.02 11.51 -8.96
CA GLU A 113 4.73 11.80 -10.21
C GLU A 113 4.26 10.94 -11.40
N GLY A 114 3.27 10.08 -11.18
CA GLY A 114 2.67 9.23 -12.23
C GLY A 114 3.33 7.88 -12.41
N GLY A 115 4.23 7.49 -11.51
CA GLY A 115 4.91 6.19 -11.55
C GLY A 115 4.45 5.24 -10.45
N GLY A 116 5.33 4.36 -10.04
CA GLY A 116 5.08 3.42 -8.96
C GLY A 116 3.88 2.51 -9.23
N LEU A 117 2.91 2.53 -8.35
CA LEU A 117 1.74 1.64 -8.39
C LEU A 117 0.51 2.27 -9.04
N VAL A 118 0.65 3.41 -9.73
CA VAL A 118 -0.48 4.11 -10.34
C VAL A 118 -1.25 3.21 -11.31
N ASP A 119 -0.55 2.43 -12.14
CA ASP A 119 -1.20 1.53 -13.09
C ASP A 119 -2.01 0.44 -12.39
N GLU A 120 -1.46 -0.12 -11.32
CA GLU A 120 -2.11 -1.17 -10.53
C GLU A 120 -3.33 -0.63 -9.79
N ILE A 121 -3.26 0.58 -9.28
CA ILE A 121 -4.42 1.28 -8.70
C ILE A 121 -5.50 1.44 -9.78
N GLY A 122 -5.10 1.84 -10.98
CA GLY A 122 -6.03 1.97 -12.12
C GLY A 122 -6.73 0.66 -12.47
N ILE A 123 -6.00 -0.46 -12.40
CA ILE A 123 -6.60 -1.78 -12.61
C ILE A 123 -7.67 -2.08 -11.57
N CYS A 124 -7.39 -1.77 -10.31
CA CYS A 124 -8.37 -1.97 -9.23
C CYS A 124 -9.65 -1.16 -9.50
N VAL A 125 -9.49 0.10 -9.89
CA VAL A 125 -10.63 0.97 -10.20
C VAL A 125 -11.42 0.42 -11.39
N THR A 126 -10.75 0.08 -12.48
CA THR A 126 -11.37 -0.41 -13.71
C THR A 126 -12.13 -1.73 -13.50
N ARG A 127 -11.58 -2.61 -12.68
CA ARG A 127 -12.19 -3.92 -12.39
C ARG A 127 -13.11 -3.91 -11.17
N ASP A 128 -13.31 -2.74 -10.55
CA ASP A 128 -14.14 -2.59 -9.35
C ASP A 128 -13.68 -3.48 -8.18
N ILE A 129 -12.36 -3.61 -8.00
CA ILE A 129 -11.77 -4.35 -6.90
C ILE A 129 -11.62 -3.42 -5.70
N PRO A 130 -12.15 -3.78 -4.52
CA PRO A 130 -11.95 -2.97 -3.32
C PRO A 130 -10.47 -2.77 -3.00
N LEU A 131 -10.09 -1.52 -2.71
CA LEU A 131 -8.72 -1.12 -2.47
C LEU A 131 -8.62 -0.32 -1.16
N ALA A 132 -7.76 -0.77 -0.26
CA ALA A 132 -7.36 -0.01 0.92
C ALA A 132 -5.93 0.47 0.72
N ILE A 133 -5.69 1.77 0.81
CA ILE A 133 -4.37 2.35 0.56
C ILE A 133 -4.00 3.35 1.65
N GLY A 134 -2.77 3.27 2.16
CA GLY A 134 -2.24 4.25 3.10
C GLY A 134 -1.88 5.54 2.37
N VAL A 135 -2.36 6.68 2.89
CA VAL A 135 -2.09 8.00 2.32
C VAL A 135 -1.46 8.87 3.42
N PRO A 136 -0.17 9.20 3.31
CA PRO A 136 0.43 10.13 4.25
C PRO A 136 -0.30 11.48 4.24
N GLN A 137 -0.53 12.03 5.42
CA GLN A 137 -1.26 13.29 5.56
C GLN A 137 -0.62 14.41 4.73
N ARG A 138 0.71 14.42 4.62
CA ARG A 138 1.42 15.42 3.82
C ARG A 138 1.12 15.33 2.32
N PHE A 139 0.62 14.18 1.84
CA PHE A 139 0.28 13.96 0.43
C PHE A 139 -1.23 13.95 0.18
N LEU A 140 -2.03 14.30 1.18
CA LEU A 140 -3.49 14.22 1.06
C LEU A 140 -4.04 15.10 -0.05
N ALA A 141 -3.50 16.32 -0.21
CA ALA A 141 -3.96 17.21 -1.28
C ALA A 141 -3.71 16.60 -2.68
N ALA A 142 -2.55 15.98 -2.88
CA ALA A 142 -2.24 15.29 -4.14
C ALA A 142 -3.14 14.06 -4.33
N TRP A 143 -3.40 13.32 -3.26
CA TRP A 143 -4.32 12.19 -3.29
C TRP A 143 -5.73 12.63 -3.69
N ASP A 144 -6.24 13.73 -3.12
CA ASP A 144 -7.58 14.23 -3.44
C ASP A 144 -7.74 14.54 -4.93
N VAL A 145 -6.71 15.10 -5.55
CA VAL A 145 -6.70 15.34 -7.00
C VAL A 145 -6.71 14.01 -7.75
N PHE A 146 -5.89 13.06 -7.33
CA PHE A 146 -5.76 11.76 -7.99
C PHE A 146 -7.04 10.94 -7.86
N ALA A 147 -7.63 10.88 -6.68
CA ALA A 147 -8.80 10.05 -6.40
C ALA A 147 -10.10 10.65 -6.96
N ASP A 148 -10.14 11.96 -7.12
CA ASP A 148 -11.28 12.68 -7.73
C ASP A 148 -12.64 12.27 -7.17
N GLY A 149 -12.72 12.15 -5.84
CA GLY A 149 -13.98 11.84 -5.15
C GLY A 149 -14.39 10.37 -5.17
N MET A 150 -13.56 9.48 -5.70
CA MET A 150 -13.88 8.04 -5.77
C MET A 150 -13.54 7.27 -4.50
N ASP A 151 -13.05 7.95 -3.47
CA ASP A 151 -12.61 7.33 -2.22
C ASP A 151 -13.47 7.71 -1.03
N VAL A 152 -13.31 6.95 0.04
CA VAL A 152 -13.68 7.35 1.38
C VAL A 152 -12.40 7.46 2.20
N GLN A 153 -12.29 8.52 3.01
CA GLN A 153 -11.12 8.72 3.86
C GLN A 153 -11.40 8.19 5.26
N LEU A 154 -10.49 7.38 5.74
CA LEU A 154 -10.62 6.72 7.04
C LEU A 154 -9.46 7.14 7.95
N PRO A 155 -9.72 7.26 9.28
CA PRO A 155 -8.64 7.40 10.24
C PRO A 155 -7.82 6.10 10.30
N ALA A 156 -6.58 6.20 10.77
CA ALA A 156 -5.65 5.07 10.85
C ALA A 156 -5.96 4.18 12.05
N THR A 157 -7.11 3.53 12.03
CA THR A 157 -7.56 2.62 13.08
C THR A 157 -8.09 1.33 12.47
N ILE A 158 -7.92 0.22 13.19
CA ILE A 158 -8.43 -1.08 12.74
C ILE A 158 -9.96 -1.09 12.68
N GLU A 159 -10.62 -0.39 13.59
CA GLU A 159 -12.07 -0.28 13.64
C GLU A 159 -12.62 0.38 12.37
N ALA A 160 -11.97 1.43 11.90
CA ALA A 160 -12.39 2.13 10.67
C ALA A 160 -12.24 1.21 9.45
N LEU A 161 -11.13 0.49 9.34
CA LEU A 161 -10.91 -0.47 8.25
C LEU A 161 -11.91 -1.62 8.29
N GLU A 162 -12.12 -2.19 9.46
CA GLU A 162 -13.10 -3.28 9.64
C GLU A 162 -14.51 -2.81 9.30
N GLY A 163 -14.89 -1.61 9.74
CA GLY A 163 -16.20 -1.04 9.43
C GLY A 163 -16.40 -0.81 7.94
N TRP A 164 -15.40 -0.29 7.26
CA TRP A 164 -15.46 -0.10 5.82
C TRP A 164 -15.58 -1.43 5.07
N TRP A 165 -14.78 -2.41 5.46
CA TRP A 165 -14.77 -3.72 4.80
C TRP A 165 -16.08 -4.48 5.01
N ALA A 166 -16.68 -4.36 6.19
CA ALA A 166 -17.94 -5.02 6.52
C ALA A 166 -19.15 -4.39 5.83
N GLY A 167 -19.03 -3.13 5.42
CA GLY A 167 -20.07 -2.40 4.69
C GLY A 167 -20.04 -2.70 3.20
#